data_20e9c7b001a5ca62f299c462615de86d
#
_entry.id   20e9c7b001a5ca62f299c462615de86d
#
_cell.length_a   1.000
_cell.length_b   1.000
_cell.length_c   1.000
_cell.angle_alpha   90.00
_cell.angle_beta   90.00
_cell.angle_gamma   90.00
#
_symmetry.space_group_name_H-M   'P 1'
#
loop_
_entity.id
_entity.type
_entity.pdbx_description
1 polymer ?
#
loop_
_entity_poly.entity_id
_entity_poly.type
_entity_poly.pdbx_seq_one_letter_code
_entity_poly.pdbx_strand_id
1 'polypeptide(L)'
;MGKIEKMDNKISFIGVGPGDPELLTLKALKKIKIADVIIWTDSLIPEKILDSAKEGSEKIKTSSLNLEQITSIMIEKFQAGKTVVRLHDGDPCLFGAIREQIEILKNEKIEIEVVPGVSAFQVAAAYHEAELTIPDVTQTIILTRAGGRTGMPEKESLKDLAKHNSSICLYLSARHVKRSQETLLEFYPPETKVIVGFRVSWDDGWTSLIELKDMEKFSIEKKLIRTTIYIISPAISNSQKRSNLYNPSYRHLFRNK
;
A
#
# COMPACT_ATOMS: atom_id res chain seq x y z
N MET A 1 -41.01 -0.56 7.83
CA MET A 1 -40.49 -1.93 7.68
C MET A 1 -39.03 -1.81 7.22
N GLY A 2 -38.09 -1.91 8.17
CA GLY A 2 -36.64 -1.87 7.84
C GLY A 2 -36.28 -3.11 7.03
N LYS A 3 -35.57 -2.91 5.92
CA LYS A 3 -34.91 -4.01 5.21
C LYS A 3 -33.94 -4.64 6.22
N ILE A 4 -34.21 -5.89 6.58
CA ILE A 4 -33.20 -6.75 7.25
C ILE A 4 -32.07 -6.83 6.21
N GLU A 5 -30.96 -6.11 6.46
CA GLU A 5 -29.74 -6.26 5.67
C GLU A 5 -29.34 -7.74 5.77
N LYS A 6 -29.35 -8.40 4.64
CA LYS A 6 -28.94 -9.80 4.52
C LYS A 6 -27.57 -9.93 5.18
N MET A 7 -27.43 -10.78 6.19
CA MET A 7 -26.14 -11.11 6.80
C MET A 7 -25.14 -11.37 5.66
N ASP A 8 -24.03 -10.68 5.71
CA ASP A 8 -22.96 -10.80 4.71
C ASP A 8 -22.30 -12.17 4.91
N ASN A 9 -22.67 -13.13 4.06
CA ASN A 9 -22.21 -14.52 4.19
C ASN A 9 -20.77 -14.70 3.68
N LYS A 10 -19.90 -13.69 3.93
CA LYS A 10 -18.52 -13.62 3.46
C LYS A 10 -17.63 -13.04 4.53
N ILE A 11 -16.36 -13.47 4.53
CA ILE A 11 -15.29 -12.74 5.22
C ILE A 11 -14.71 -11.70 4.28
N SER A 12 -14.64 -10.45 4.71
CA SER A 12 -14.14 -9.35 3.89
C SER A 12 -12.71 -8.99 4.29
N PHE A 13 -11.76 -9.10 3.36
CA PHE A 13 -10.41 -8.55 3.44
C PHE A 13 -10.44 -7.10 2.96
N ILE A 14 -10.09 -6.15 3.80
CA ILE A 14 -10.35 -4.73 3.55
C ILE A 14 -9.05 -3.94 3.61
N GLY A 15 -8.72 -3.26 2.52
CA GLY A 15 -7.68 -2.24 2.50
C GLY A 15 -8.18 -0.97 3.18
N VAL A 16 -7.47 -0.55 4.22
CA VAL A 16 -7.85 0.63 5.01
C VAL A 16 -7.04 1.89 4.68
N GLY A 17 -6.27 1.84 3.60
CA GLY A 17 -5.39 2.95 3.26
C GLY A 17 -4.14 3.01 4.13
N PRO A 18 -3.29 4.02 3.94
CA PRO A 18 -2.00 4.08 4.61
C PRO A 18 -2.06 4.61 6.04
N GLY A 19 -3.21 5.17 6.51
CA GLY A 19 -3.33 5.61 7.90
C GLY A 19 -4.42 6.63 8.18
N ASP A 20 -4.76 7.50 7.23
CA ASP A 20 -5.82 8.49 7.37
C ASP A 20 -7.20 7.85 7.14
N PRO A 21 -8.15 7.95 8.08
CA PRO A 21 -9.52 7.46 7.91
C PRO A 21 -10.27 8.09 6.72
N GLU A 22 -9.93 9.31 6.31
CA GLU A 22 -10.56 9.95 5.14
C GLU A 22 -10.13 9.30 3.81
N LEU A 23 -9.06 8.51 3.82
CA LEU A 23 -8.61 7.71 2.67
C LEU A 23 -9.24 6.32 2.60
N LEU A 24 -10.17 6.00 3.49
CA LEU A 24 -10.99 4.79 3.36
C LEU A 24 -11.87 4.88 2.13
N THR A 25 -11.93 3.80 1.38
CA THR A 25 -12.97 3.70 0.34
C THR A 25 -14.36 3.65 1.00
N LEU A 26 -15.38 4.20 0.36
CA LEU A 26 -16.75 4.13 0.86
C LEU A 26 -17.21 2.70 1.15
N LYS A 27 -16.70 1.74 0.38
CA LYS A 27 -17.00 0.32 0.58
C LYS A 27 -16.32 -0.22 1.84
N ALA A 28 -15.05 0.12 2.06
CA ALA A 28 -14.32 -0.23 3.27
C ALA A 28 -15.01 0.32 4.52
N LEU A 29 -15.35 1.60 4.51
CA LEU A 29 -16.06 2.26 5.62
C LEU A 29 -17.40 1.59 5.95
N LYS A 30 -18.22 1.28 4.93
CA LYS A 30 -19.50 0.59 5.13
C LYS A 30 -19.32 -0.78 5.77
N LYS A 31 -18.31 -1.54 5.36
CA LYS A 31 -18.01 -2.86 5.92
C LYS A 31 -17.53 -2.78 7.37
N ILE A 32 -16.67 -1.82 7.69
CA ILE A 32 -16.19 -1.60 9.08
C ILE A 32 -17.35 -1.25 10.00
N LYS A 33 -18.27 -0.38 9.54
CA LYS A 33 -19.43 0.07 10.34
C LYS A 33 -20.41 -1.03 10.72
N ILE A 34 -20.48 -2.11 9.97
CA ILE A 34 -21.42 -3.22 10.25
C ILE A 34 -20.74 -4.45 10.85
N ALA A 35 -19.42 -4.46 10.94
CA ALA A 35 -18.65 -5.61 11.40
C ALA A 35 -18.91 -5.93 12.88
N ASP A 36 -19.20 -7.20 13.19
CA ASP A 36 -19.22 -7.71 14.56
C ASP A 36 -17.82 -7.97 15.11
N VAL A 37 -16.92 -8.42 14.21
CA VAL A 37 -15.55 -8.77 14.55
C VAL A 37 -14.61 -8.10 13.54
N ILE A 38 -13.65 -7.35 14.06
CA ILE A 38 -12.62 -6.68 13.30
C ILE A 38 -11.27 -7.27 13.70
N ILE A 39 -10.63 -7.95 12.76
CA ILE A 39 -9.30 -8.54 12.92
C ILE A 39 -8.30 -7.66 12.17
N TRP A 40 -7.30 -7.13 12.86
CA TRP A 40 -6.46 -6.08 12.28
C TRP A 40 -5.00 -6.17 12.73
N THR A 41 -4.08 -5.69 11.88
CA THR A 41 -2.64 -5.67 12.15
C THR A 41 -2.26 -4.36 12.86
N ASP A 42 -2.31 -4.39 14.18
CA ASP A 42 -2.09 -3.24 15.07
C ASP A 42 -0.71 -2.58 14.96
N SER A 43 0.27 -3.28 14.41
CA SER A 43 1.59 -2.71 14.15
C SER A 43 1.69 -1.87 12.86
N LEU A 44 0.68 -1.97 11.96
CA LEU A 44 0.69 -1.33 10.64
C LEU A 44 -0.53 -0.45 10.37
N ILE A 45 -1.58 -0.56 11.19
CA ILE A 45 -2.81 0.20 11.04
C ILE A 45 -3.01 1.05 12.30
N PRO A 46 -3.19 2.38 12.20
CA PRO A 46 -3.45 3.22 13.36
C PRO A 46 -4.85 2.95 13.93
N GLU A 47 -4.97 3.02 15.24
CA GLU A 47 -6.22 2.66 15.97
C GLU A 47 -7.40 3.54 15.57
N LYS A 48 -7.18 4.80 15.17
CA LYS A 48 -8.20 5.73 14.69
C LYS A 48 -9.03 5.21 13.49
N ILE A 49 -8.49 4.25 12.71
CA ILE A 49 -9.25 3.57 11.65
C ILE A 49 -10.46 2.82 12.23
N LEU A 50 -10.35 2.36 13.48
CA LEU A 50 -11.42 1.60 14.16
C LEU A 50 -12.50 2.48 14.80
N ASP A 51 -12.36 3.81 14.79
CA ASP A 51 -13.34 4.75 15.35
C ASP A 51 -14.68 4.68 14.58
N SER A 52 -14.62 4.25 13.32
CA SER A 52 -15.81 4.03 12.50
C SER A 52 -16.54 2.71 12.76
N ALA A 53 -15.98 1.83 13.60
CA ALA A 53 -16.63 0.56 13.94
C ALA A 53 -17.87 0.78 14.79
N LYS A 54 -18.87 -0.11 14.64
CA LYS A 54 -20.06 -0.04 15.51
C LYS A 54 -19.71 -0.32 16.97
N GLU A 55 -20.50 0.22 17.86
CA GLU A 55 -20.39 -0.08 19.28
C GLU A 55 -20.53 -1.59 19.53
N GLY A 56 -19.71 -2.13 20.44
CA GLY A 56 -19.69 -3.56 20.77
C GLY A 56 -18.96 -4.45 19.76
N SER A 57 -18.35 -3.91 18.70
CA SER A 57 -17.49 -4.70 17.81
C SER A 57 -16.29 -5.28 18.58
N GLU A 58 -16.08 -6.58 18.43
CA GLU A 58 -14.87 -7.24 18.93
C GLU A 58 -13.66 -6.87 18.07
N LYS A 59 -12.60 -6.32 18.67
CA LYS A 59 -11.39 -5.85 17.99
C LYS A 59 -10.22 -6.75 18.33
N ILE A 60 -9.73 -7.54 17.37
CA ILE A 60 -8.68 -8.56 17.58
C ILE A 60 -7.39 -8.13 16.90
N LYS A 61 -6.33 -7.93 17.69
CA LYS A 61 -4.99 -7.60 17.23
C LYS A 61 -4.26 -8.85 16.74
N THR A 62 -3.47 -8.72 15.66
CA THR A 62 -2.80 -9.86 15.05
C THR A 62 -1.28 -9.79 15.04
N SER A 63 -0.66 -8.74 15.56
CA SER A 63 0.80 -8.59 15.52
C SER A 63 1.59 -9.69 16.24
N SER A 64 0.95 -10.41 17.17
CA SER A 64 1.52 -11.56 17.91
C SER A 64 1.03 -12.92 17.45
N LEU A 65 0.14 -12.98 16.43
CA LEU A 65 -0.48 -14.22 15.95
C LEU A 65 0.18 -14.72 14.67
N ASN A 66 0.20 -16.04 14.51
CA ASN A 66 0.60 -16.70 13.28
C ASN A 66 -0.60 -16.93 12.34
N LEU A 67 -0.34 -17.49 11.15
CA LEU A 67 -1.36 -17.72 10.11
C LEU A 67 -2.51 -18.62 10.60
N GLU A 68 -2.18 -19.71 11.25
CA GLU A 68 -3.14 -20.70 11.74
C GLU A 68 -4.05 -20.10 12.80
N GLN A 69 -3.48 -19.34 13.73
CA GLN A 69 -4.25 -18.65 14.78
C GLN A 69 -5.21 -17.62 14.18
N ILE A 70 -4.74 -16.79 13.24
CA ILE A 70 -5.56 -15.77 12.59
C ILE A 70 -6.72 -16.43 11.83
N THR A 71 -6.44 -17.48 11.05
CA THR A 71 -7.47 -18.15 10.25
C THR A 71 -8.45 -18.92 11.11
N SER A 72 -7.99 -19.58 12.17
CA SER A 72 -8.88 -20.25 13.14
C SER A 72 -9.86 -19.28 13.79
N ILE A 73 -9.39 -18.10 14.20
CA ILE A 73 -10.27 -17.06 14.77
C ILE A 73 -11.30 -16.60 13.73
N MET A 74 -10.88 -16.35 12.48
CA MET A 74 -11.81 -15.95 11.42
C MET A 74 -12.89 -17.00 11.18
N ILE A 75 -12.53 -18.28 11.13
CA ILE A 75 -13.44 -19.41 10.91
C ILE A 75 -14.43 -19.52 12.10
N GLU A 76 -13.92 -19.55 13.32
CA GLU A 76 -14.74 -19.63 14.54
C GLU A 76 -15.79 -18.52 14.59
N LYS A 77 -15.38 -17.27 14.42
CA LYS A 77 -16.28 -16.12 14.48
C LYS A 77 -17.30 -16.13 13.35
N PHE A 78 -16.88 -16.51 12.15
CA PHE A 78 -17.79 -16.63 11.01
C PHE A 78 -18.83 -17.73 11.20
N GLN A 79 -18.41 -18.90 11.69
CA GLN A 79 -19.33 -20.03 12.00
C GLN A 79 -20.30 -19.70 13.14
N ALA A 80 -19.90 -18.81 14.06
CA ALA A 80 -20.79 -18.25 15.07
C ALA A 80 -21.81 -17.22 14.52
N GLY A 81 -21.90 -17.06 13.20
CA GLY A 81 -22.83 -16.14 12.53
C GLY A 81 -22.45 -14.66 12.66
N LYS A 82 -21.18 -14.34 12.92
CA LYS A 82 -20.69 -12.96 13.02
C LYS A 82 -20.26 -12.41 11.66
N THR A 83 -20.49 -11.11 11.47
CA THR A 83 -19.91 -10.36 10.33
C THR A 83 -18.44 -10.10 10.62
N VAL A 84 -17.55 -10.81 9.92
CA VAL A 84 -16.09 -10.76 10.14
C VAL A 84 -15.41 -9.94 9.05
N VAL A 85 -14.57 -8.98 9.46
CA VAL A 85 -13.68 -8.23 8.56
C VAL A 85 -12.24 -8.39 8.99
N ARG A 86 -11.35 -8.55 7.99
CA ARG A 86 -9.90 -8.58 8.14
C ARG A 86 -9.30 -7.31 7.53
N LEU A 87 -8.74 -6.43 8.34
CA LEU A 87 -8.16 -5.17 7.86
C LEU A 87 -6.68 -5.35 7.50
N HIS A 88 -6.29 -4.72 6.40
CA HIS A 88 -4.92 -4.64 5.90
C HIS A 88 -4.55 -3.18 5.66
N ASP A 89 -3.32 -2.79 5.98
CA ASP A 89 -2.77 -1.49 5.64
C ASP A 89 -2.66 -1.33 4.12
N GLY A 90 -2.83 -0.11 3.64
CA GLY A 90 -2.82 0.18 2.21
C GLY A 90 -3.87 -0.62 1.43
N ASP A 91 -3.38 -1.43 0.49
CA ASP A 91 -4.18 -2.34 -0.34
C ASP A 91 -3.80 -3.80 -0.05
N PRO A 92 -4.76 -4.70 0.20
CA PRO A 92 -4.49 -6.11 0.52
C PRO A 92 -3.73 -6.87 -0.57
N CYS A 93 -3.87 -6.45 -1.83
CA CYS A 93 -3.23 -7.11 -2.97
C CYS A 93 -1.76 -6.70 -3.16
N LEU A 94 -1.25 -5.70 -2.39
CA LEU A 94 0.14 -5.26 -2.42
C LEU A 94 0.86 -5.66 -1.13
N PHE A 95 1.64 -6.73 -1.18
CA PHE A 95 2.43 -7.26 -0.05
C PHE A 95 1.60 -7.63 1.20
N GLY A 96 0.28 -7.80 1.06
CA GLY A 96 -0.64 -8.05 2.17
C GLY A 96 -0.66 -9.49 2.70
N ALA A 97 0.06 -10.45 2.10
CA ALA A 97 0.10 -11.86 2.50
C ALA A 97 -1.30 -12.49 2.71
N ILE A 98 -2.26 -12.11 1.84
CA ILE A 98 -3.65 -12.58 1.96
C ILE A 98 -3.90 -13.94 1.31
N ARG A 99 -3.03 -14.36 0.37
CA ARG A 99 -3.25 -15.55 -0.45
C ARG A 99 -3.44 -16.80 0.42
N GLU A 100 -2.55 -17.05 1.35
CA GLU A 100 -2.59 -18.23 2.22
C GLU A 100 -3.83 -18.22 3.13
N GLN A 101 -4.19 -17.06 3.69
CA GLN A 101 -5.41 -16.90 4.47
C GLN A 101 -6.65 -17.22 3.63
N ILE A 102 -6.73 -16.71 2.40
CA ILE A 102 -7.84 -16.94 1.48
C ILE A 102 -7.95 -18.43 1.10
N GLU A 103 -6.83 -19.10 0.83
CA GLU A 103 -6.81 -20.53 0.50
C GLU A 103 -7.36 -21.38 1.65
N ILE A 104 -6.93 -21.11 2.88
CA ILE A 104 -7.44 -21.81 4.07
C ILE A 104 -8.97 -21.62 4.23
N LEU A 105 -9.43 -20.37 4.14
CA LEU A 105 -10.86 -20.06 4.29
C LEU A 105 -11.72 -20.67 3.18
N LYS A 106 -11.23 -20.71 1.95
CA LYS A 106 -11.92 -21.37 0.83
C LYS A 106 -12.03 -22.88 1.01
N ASN A 107 -11.03 -23.52 1.61
CA ASN A 107 -11.10 -24.96 1.93
C ASN A 107 -12.20 -25.23 2.96
N GLU A 108 -12.50 -24.29 3.84
CA GLU A 108 -13.62 -24.32 4.77
C GLU A 108 -14.95 -23.88 4.14
N LYS A 109 -14.99 -23.71 2.79
CA LYS A 109 -16.17 -23.29 2.01
C LYS A 109 -16.71 -21.90 2.40
N ILE A 110 -15.86 -21.04 2.92
CA ILE A 110 -16.21 -19.67 3.27
C ILE A 110 -16.00 -18.76 2.05
N GLU A 111 -17.03 -18.02 1.68
CA GLU A 111 -16.92 -17.02 0.64
C GLU A 111 -16.07 -15.82 1.09
N ILE A 112 -15.26 -15.29 0.18
CA ILE A 112 -14.35 -14.20 0.44
C ILE A 112 -14.69 -13.00 -0.43
N GLU A 113 -14.56 -11.81 0.13
CA GLU A 113 -14.56 -10.56 -0.59
C GLU A 113 -13.25 -9.81 -0.31
N VAL A 114 -12.61 -9.28 -1.34
CA VAL A 114 -11.47 -8.37 -1.18
C VAL A 114 -11.90 -6.96 -1.57
N VAL A 115 -11.75 -6.03 -0.65
CA VAL A 115 -12.05 -4.60 -0.86
C VAL A 115 -10.72 -3.87 -0.99
N PRO A 116 -10.41 -3.25 -2.15
CA PRO A 116 -9.16 -2.53 -2.35
C PRO A 116 -9.06 -1.30 -1.45
N GLY A 117 -7.83 -0.88 -1.21
CA GLY A 117 -7.52 0.35 -0.48
C GLY A 117 -6.52 1.23 -1.22
N VAL A 118 -6.35 2.47 -0.76
CA VAL A 118 -5.33 3.39 -1.28
C VAL A 118 -3.96 2.97 -0.75
N SER A 119 -2.99 2.78 -1.63
CA SER A 119 -1.66 2.37 -1.21
C SER A 119 -0.77 3.56 -0.83
N ALA A 120 0.20 3.32 0.04
CA ALA A 120 1.10 4.36 0.58
C ALA A 120 1.86 5.14 -0.50
N PHE A 121 2.24 4.50 -1.63
CA PHE A 121 2.94 5.21 -2.71
C PHE A 121 2.09 6.30 -3.36
N GLN A 122 0.78 6.06 -3.51
CA GLN A 122 -0.14 7.03 -4.11
C GLN A 122 -0.25 8.27 -3.23
N VAL A 123 -0.39 8.07 -1.92
CA VAL A 123 -0.50 9.18 -0.97
C VAL A 123 0.82 9.93 -0.82
N ALA A 124 1.95 9.23 -0.75
CA ALA A 124 3.26 9.86 -0.72
C ALA A 124 3.53 10.71 -1.97
N ALA A 125 3.15 10.23 -3.16
CA ALA A 125 3.26 10.99 -4.40
C ALA A 125 2.32 12.21 -4.39
N ALA A 126 1.06 12.04 -3.93
CA ALA A 126 0.08 13.13 -3.85
C ALA A 126 0.53 14.27 -2.91
N TYR A 127 1.14 13.94 -1.77
CA TYR A 127 1.67 14.95 -0.85
C TYR A 127 2.81 15.81 -1.42
N HIS A 128 3.44 15.33 -2.50
CA HIS A 128 4.47 16.05 -3.25
C HIS A 128 3.98 16.54 -4.62
N GLU A 129 2.66 16.50 -4.88
CA GLU A 129 2.07 16.88 -6.17
C GLU A 129 2.77 16.20 -7.37
N ALA A 130 3.28 14.98 -7.14
CA ALA A 130 4.13 14.28 -8.08
C ALA A 130 3.33 13.30 -8.94
N GLU A 131 3.31 13.53 -10.24
CA GLU A 131 2.92 12.54 -11.23
C GLU A 131 4.12 11.62 -11.53
N LEU A 132 3.94 10.31 -11.33
CA LEU A 132 5.01 9.32 -11.50
C LEU A 132 5.17 8.82 -12.93
N THR A 133 4.31 9.29 -13.84
CA THR A 133 4.28 8.90 -15.25
C THR A 133 4.21 10.13 -16.13
N ILE A 134 5.38 10.60 -16.63
CA ILE A 134 5.48 11.77 -17.50
C ILE A 134 5.87 11.31 -18.92
N PRO A 135 5.16 11.75 -19.96
CA PRO A 135 5.52 11.45 -21.35
C PRO A 135 6.99 11.79 -21.64
N ASP A 136 7.65 10.95 -22.43
CA ASP A 136 9.06 11.07 -22.82
C ASP A 136 10.10 11.04 -21.66
N VAL A 137 9.64 10.81 -20.41
CA VAL A 137 10.51 10.65 -19.24
C VAL A 137 10.38 9.22 -18.71
N THR A 138 9.20 8.86 -18.21
CA THR A 138 8.86 7.51 -17.78
C THR A 138 7.36 7.29 -17.81
N GLN A 139 6.91 6.13 -18.28
CA GLN A 139 5.50 5.73 -18.36
C GLN A 139 5.22 4.46 -17.55
N THR A 140 6.19 4.03 -16.74
CA THR A 140 6.13 2.79 -16.00
C THR A 140 6.39 3.04 -14.52
N ILE A 141 5.57 2.43 -13.66
CA ILE A 141 5.77 2.40 -12.21
C ILE A 141 6.03 0.96 -11.80
N ILE A 142 7.13 0.71 -11.14
CA ILE A 142 7.51 -0.59 -10.59
C ILE A 142 7.27 -0.57 -9.08
N LEU A 143 6.36 -1.41 -8.60
CA LEU A 143 6.12 -1.63 -7.19
C LEU A 143 6.93 -2.86 -6.76
N THR A 144 7.94 -2.68 -5.94
CA THR A 144 8.85 -3.76 -5.55
C THR A 144 9.36 -3.60 -4.12
N ARG A 145 10.19 -4.54 -3.68
CA ARG A 145 10.90 -4.49 -2.40
C ARG A 145 12.36 -4.88 -2.59
N ALA A 146 13.24 -4.48 -1.68
CA ALA A 146 14.58 -5.04 -1.64
C ALA A 146 14.52 -6.50 -1.16
N GLY A 147 15.39 -7.34 -1.69
CA GLY A 147 15.59 -8.69 -1.20
C GLY A 147 16.06 -8.64 0.26
N GLY A 148 15.40 -9.39 1.12
CA GLY A 148 15.69 -9.50 2.55
C GLY A 148 15.70 -10.96 3.01
N ARG A 149 15.18 -11.23 4.23
CA ARG A 149 15.06 -12.60 4.78
C ARG A 149 14.21 -13.53 3.90
N THR A 150 13.19 -12.97 3.26
CA THR A 150 12.41 -13.66 2.24
C THR A 150 13.02 -13.32 0.89
N GLY A 151 13.46 -14.33 0.15
CA GLY A 151 14.09 -14.16 -1.15
C GLY A 151 13.25 -13.37 -2.15
N MET A 152 13.88 -12.90 -3.21
CA MET A 152 13.23 -12.36 -4.39
C MET A 152 13.46 -13.34 -5.55
N PRO A 153 12.52 -13.49 -6.49
CA PRO A 153 12.81 -14.17 -7.74
C PRO A 153 14.05 -13.56 -8.40
N GLU A 154 14.91 -14.38 -8.98
CA GLU A 154 16.20 -13.93 -9.50
C GLU A 154 16.05 -12.78 -10.53
N LYS A 155 15.05 -12.91 -11.42
CA LYS A 155 14.74 -11.92 -12.46
C LYS A 155 14.04 -10.64 -11.96
N GLU A 156 13.68 -10.61 -10.69
CA GLU A 156 13.03 -9.45 -10.04
C GLU A 156 13.99 -8.75 -9.06
N SER A 157 15.30 -8.95 -9.24
CA SER A 157 16.29 -8.24 -8.44
C SER A 157 16.17 -6.74 -8.63
N LEU A 158 16.41 -5.96 -7.56
CA LEU A 158 16.37 -4.49 -7.67
C LEU A 158 17.30 -3.99 -8.78
N LYS A 159 18.43 -4.66 -9.00
CA LYS A 159 19.37 -4.36 -10.09
C LYS A 159 18.74 -4.53 -11.46
N ASP A 160 18.00 -5.61 -11.70
CA ASP A 160 17.35 -5.84 -12.99
C ASP A 160 16.20 -4.89 -13.22
N LEU A 161 15.42 -4.59 -12.19
CA LEU A 161 14.32 -3.63 -12.27
C LEU A 161 14.82 -2.20 -12.49
N ALA A 162 15.94 -1.82 -11.90
CA ALA A 162 16.53 -0.48 -12.02
C ALA A 162 17.03 -0.17 -13.44
N LYS A 163 17.39 -1.18 -14.25
CA LYS A 163 17.78 -1.02 -15.67
C LYS A 163 16.72 -0.34 -16.53
N HIS A 164 15.46 -0.39 -16.12
CA HIS A 164 14.37 0.24 -16.85
C HIS A 164 14.30 1.76 -16.68
N ASN A 165 15.04 2.35 -15.75
CA ASN A 165 14.99 3.79 -15.42
C ASN A 165 13.56 4.31 -15.20
N SER A 166 12.70 3.47 -14.69
CA SER A 166 11.29 3.76 -14.41
C SER A 166 11.11 4.43 -13.04
N SER A 167 9.88 4.85 -12.73
CA SER A 167 9.54 5.17 -11.34
C SER A 167 9.51 3.90 -10.51
N ILE A 168 10.31 3.82 -9.45
CA ILE A 168 10.37 2.67 -8.55
C ILE A 168 9.80 3.06 -7.18
N CYS A 169 8.76 2.34 -6.75
CA CYS A 169 8.21 2.43 -5.40
C CYS A 169 8.72 1.25 -4.58
N LEU A 170 9.66 1.52 -3.68
CA LEU A 170 10.40 0.50 -2.93
C LEU A 170 9.80 0.32 -1.54
N TYR A 171 9.09 -0.79 -1.34
CA TYR A 171 8.47 -1.20 -0.09
C TYR A 171 9.41 -2.05 0.77
N LEU A 172 9.13 -2.19 2.08
CA LEU A 172 9.78 -3.13 3.00
C LEU A 172 11.33 -3.07 3.02
N SER A 173 11.92 -1.96 2.57
CA SER A 173 13.34 -1.88 2.24
C SER A 173 14.17 -1.01 3.18
N ALA A 174 13.57 -0.40 4.21
CA ALA A 174 14.26 0.53 5.10
C ALA A 174 15.51 -0.07 5.76
N ARG A 175 15.48 -1.35 6.13
CA ARG A 175 16.65 -2.05 6.70
C ARG A 175 17.75 -2.38 5.69
N HIS A 176 17.47 -2.23 4.41
CA HIS A 176 18.37 -2.57 3.31
C HIS A 176 18.71 -1.32 2.47
N VAL A 177 18.47 -0.13 3.03
CA VAL A 177 18.56 1.16 2.33
C VAL A 177 19.93 1.38 1.70
N LYS A 178 21.03 1.07 2.39
CA LYS A 178 22.40 1.17 1.88
C LYS A 178 22.58 0.41 0.58
N ARG A 179 22.35 -0.90 0.61
CA ARG A 179 22.46 -1.76 -0.58
C ARG A 179 21.50 -1.31 -1.69
N SER A 180 20.31 -0.86 -1.32
CA SER A 180 19.33 -0.37 -2.29
C SER A 180 19.83 0.90 -2.98
N GLN A 181 20.38 1.85 -2.25
CA GLN A 181 20.99 3.07 -2.80
C GLN A 181 22.16 2.75 -3.71
N GLU A 182 23.11 1.92 -3.25
CA GLU A 182 24.28 1.50 -4.06
C GLU A 182 23.83 0.88 -5.39
N THR A 183 22.84 -0.02 -5.36
CA THR A 183 22.29 -0.65 -6.58
C THR A 183 21.61 0.36 -7.49
N LEU A 184 20.82 1.29 -6.94
CA LEU A 184 20.09 2.28 -7.73
C LEU A 184 21.03 3.30 -8.38
N LEU A 185 22.12 3.68 -7.71
CA LEU A 185 23.14 4.60 -8.25
C LEU A 185 23.92 4.03 -9.45
N GLU A 186 23.85 2.71 -9.70
CA GLU A 186 24.39 2.13 -10.95
C GLU A 186 23.56 2.55 -12.19
N PHE A 187 22.31 2.96 -12.02
CA PHE A 187 21.35 3.19 -13.12
C PHE A 187 20.72 4.58 -13.10
N TYR A 188 20.55 5.19 -11.94
CA TYR A 188 19.96 6.51 -11.79
C TYR A 188 21.01 7.55 -11.43
N PRO A 189 20.93 8.78 -11.98
CA PRO A 189 21.78 9.88 -11.55
C PRO A 189 21.69 10.13 -10.04
N PRO A 190 22.79 10.52 -9.39
CA PRO A 190 22.81 10.80 -7.94
C PRO A 190 21.77 11.86 -7.49
N GLU A 191 21.43 12.80 -8.39
CA GLU A 191 20.49 13.90 -8.16
C GLU A 191 19.02 13.47 -8.35
N THR A 192 18.77 12.23 -8.79
CA THR A 192 17.40 11.70 -8.96
C THR A 192 16.62 11.91 -7.68
N LYS A 193 15.44 12.50 -7.80
CA LYS A 193 14.61 12.78 -6.61
C LYS A 193 13.98 11.51 -6.05
N VAL A 194 13.97 11.46 -4.73
CA VAL A 194 13.40 10.36 -3.95
C VAL A 194 12.41 10.95 -2.94
N ILE A 195 11.16 10.53 -3.02
CA ILE A 195 10.19 10.79 -1.95
C ILE A 195 10.38 9.70 -0.91
N VAL A 196 10.69 10.10 0.32
CA VAL A 196 10.75 9.21 1.48
C VAL A 196 9.50 9.44 2.31
N GLY A 197 8.68 8.42 2.49
CA GLY A 197 7.49 8.48 3.33
C GLY A 197 7.61 7.54 4.52
N PHE A 198 7.47 8.08 5.73
CA PHE A 198 7.42 7.32 6.97
C PHE A 198 6.02 7.43 7.56
N ARG A 199 5.37 6.30 7.86
CA ARG A 199 3.99 6.28 8.37
C ARG A 199 3.09 7.25 7.61
N VAL A 200 3.10 7.16 6.29
CA VAL A 200 2.38 8.09 5.42
C VAL A 200 0.93 8.21 5.87
N SER A 201 0.47 9.44 6.07
CA SER A 201 -0.86 9.81 6.58
C SER A 201 -1.22 9.39 8.02
N TRP A 202 -0.27 8.91 8.82
CA TRP A 202 -0.44 8.81 10.27
C TRP A 202 -0.26 10.18 10.92
N ASP A 203 -0.72 10.36 12.17
CA ASP A 203 -0.58 11.62 12.89
C ASP A 203 0.89 11.98 13.18
N ASP A 204 1.73 10.97 13.37
CA ASP A 204 3.18 11.10 13.54
C ASP A 204 3.97 10.81 12.26
N GLY A 205 3.24 10.69 11.13
CA GLY A 205 3.81 10.41 9.82
C GLY A 205 4.33 11.66 9.12
N TRP A 206 5.22 11.46 8.16
CA TRP A 206 5.77 12.54 7.35
C TRP A 206 6.27 12.02 5.99
N THR A 207 6.47 12.95 5.08
CA THR A 207 7.16 12.72 3.82
C THR A 207 8.27 13.76 3.61
N SER A 208 9.31 13.39 2.88
CA SER A 208 10.41 14.29 2.52
C SER A 208 10.88 14.03 1.11
N LEU A 209 11.31 15.09 0.44
CA LEU A 209 11.95 15.00 -0.87
C LEU A 209 13.46 15.16 -0.70
N ILE A 210 14.22 14.16 -1.16
CA ILE A 210 15.69 14.14 -1.07
C ILE A 210 16.30 13.78 -2.43
N GLU A 211 17.62 13.72 -2.51
CA GLU A 211 18.33 13.15 -3.64
C GLU A 211 18.73 11.69 -3.37
N LEU A 212 18.84 10.89 -4.43
CA LEU A 212 19.17 9.47 -4.32
C LEU A 212 20.49 9.23 -3.56
N LYS A 213 21.50 10.09 -3.81
CA LYS A 213 22.80 10.02 -3.11
C LYS A 213 22.71 10.17 -1.60
N ASP A 214 21.63 10.77 -1.09
CA ASP A 214 21.44 11.04 0.33
C ASP A 214 20.53 10.02 1.03
N MET A 215 19.98 9.03 0.31
CA MET A 215 18.93 8.13 0.79
C MET A 215 19.38 7.31 2.02
N GLU A 216 20.59 6.77 2.02
CA GLU A 216 21.14 6.02 3.16
C GLU A 216 21.34 6.93 4.37
N LYS A 217 22.08 8.04 4.18
CA LYS A 217 22.39 9.00 5.25
C LYS A 217 21.10 9.51 5.90
N PHE A 218 20.14 9.95 5.10
CA PHE A 218 18.85 10.45 5.59
C PHE A 218 18.10 9.38 6.39
N SER A 219 18.08 8.14 5.90
CA SER A 219 17.39 7.03 6.57
C SER A 219 18.03 6.68 7.93
N ILE A 220 19.34 6.73 8.03
CA ILE A 220 20.07 6.51 9.28
C ILE A 220 19.77 7.63 10.29
N GLU A 221 19.87 8.89 9.85
CA GLU A 221 19.58 10.07 10.69
C GLU A 221 18.15 10.05 11.25
N LYS A 222 17.19 9.65 10.41
CA LYS A 222 15.77 9.49 10.79
C LYS A 222 15.43 8.16 11.46
N LYS A 223 16.40 7.27 11.65
CA LYS A 223 16.25 5.94 12.27
C LYS A 223 15.14 5.09 11.60
N LEU A 224 15.07 5.14 10.28
CA LEU A 224 14.05 4.41 9.52
C LEU A 224 14.38 2.92 9.47
N ILE A 225 13.49 2.09 10.00
CA ILE A 225 13.66 0.63 10.05
C ILE A 225 12.43 -0.16 9.56
N ARG A 226 11.27 0.48 9.49
CA ARG A 226 9.98 -0.11 9.09
C ARG A 226 8.98 0.98 8.71
N THR A 227 7.85 0.61 8.13
CA THR A 227 6.72 1.50 7.76
C THR A 227 7.20 2.69 6.94
N THR A 228 8.13 2.42 6.03
CA THR A 228 8.77 3.42 5.17
C THR A 228 8.65 3.01 3.71
N ILE A 229 8.32 3.98 2.86
CA ILE A 229 8.34 3.85 1.42
C ILE A 229 9.36 4.82 0.82
N TYR A 230 10.05 4.37 -0.23
CA TYR A 230 10.91 5.21 -1.05
C TYR A 230 10.36 5.21 -2.48
N ILE A 231 10.17 6.39 -3.06
CA ILE A 231 9.75 6.55 -4.46
C ILE A 231 10.87 7.23 -5.21
N ILE A 232 11.61 6.47 -5.98
CA ILE A 232 12.70 6.93 -6.83
C ILE A 232 12.12 7.16 -8.20
N SER A 233 12.14 8.40 -8.70
CA SER A 233 11.55 8.67 -10.01
C SER A 233 12.22 9.79 -10.76
N PRO A 234 12.59 9.57 -12.03
CA PRO A 234 13.03 10.64 -12.92
C PRO A 234 11.90 11.63 -13.24
N ALA A 235 10.62 11.26 -13.04
CA ALA A 235 9.49 12.15 -13.28
C ALA A 235 9.40 13.31 -12.27
N ILE A 236 9.83 13.11 -11.03
CA ILE A 236 9.68 14.11 -9.95
C ILE A 236 10.46 15.41 -10.25
N SER A 237 11.53 15.34 -11.03
CA SER A 237 12.39 16.50 -11.38
C SER A 237 12.02 17.19 -12.69
N ASN A 238 11.08 16.63 -13.47
CA ASN A 238 10.81 17.06 -14.84
C ASN A 238 9.46 17.76 -14.98
N SER A 239 9.39 19.03 -14.56
CA SER A 239 8.18 19.87 -14.67
C SER A 239 7.92 20.45 -16.08
N GLN A 240 8.81 20.26 -17.05
CA GLN A 240 8.76 20.98 -18.33
C GLN A 240 8.11 20.21 -19.49
N LYS A 241 7.80 18.91 -19.34
CA LYS A 241 7.25 18.13 -20.46
C LYS A 241 5.72 18.11 -20.42
N ARG A 242 5.13 18.61 -21.51
CA ARG A 242 3.69 18.68 -21.70
C ARG A 242 3.15 17.39 -22.31
N SER A 243 2.10 16.84 -21.74
CA SER A 243 1.38 15.74 -22.37
C SER A 243 0.81 16.15 -23.72
N ASN A 244 0.99 15.30 -24.75
CA ASN A 244 0.36 15.49 -26.05
C ASN A 244 -1.18 15.58 -25.97
N LEU A 245 -1.77 14.98 -24.96
CA LEU A 245 -3.23 15.06 -24.72
C LEU A 245 -3.72 16.52 -24.62
N TYR A 246 -2.91 17.40 -24.02
CA TYR A 246 -3.22 18.84 -23.87
C TYR A 246 -2.65 19.72 -24.97
N ASN A 247 -2.01 19.12 -26.01
CA ASN A 247 -1.52 19.87 -27.15
C ASN A 247 -2.75 20.35 -27.97
N PRO A 248 -2.86 21.67 -28.31
CA PRO A 248 -3.96 22.20 -29.10
C PRO A 248 -4.15 21.55 -30.47
N SER A 249 -3.08 21.05 -31.07
CA SER A 249 -3.09 20.34 -32.35
C SER A 249 -3.41 18.84 -32.23
N TYR A 250 -3.42 18.28 -31.02
CA TYR A 250 -3.71 16.86 -30.81
C TYR A 250 -5.22 16.59 -30.92
N ARG A 251 -5.58 15.70 -31.85
CA ARG A 251 -6.96 15.29 -32.10
C ARG A 251 -7.23 13.94 -31.44
N HIS A 252 -8.37 13.79 -30.81
CA HIS A 252 -8.87 12.55 -30.24
C HIS A 252 -10.41 12.49 -30.32
N LEU A 253 -11.00 11.35 -29.99
CA LEU A 253 -12.44 11.08 -30.13
C LEU A 253 -13.37 12.19 -29.63
N PHE A 254 -13.00 12.91 -28.56
CA PHE A 254 -13.81 13.96 -27.94
C PHE A 254 -13.34 15.39 -28.27
N ARG A 255 -12.27 15.54 -29.05
CA ARG A 255 -11.75 16.82 -29.51
C ARG A 255 -11.68 16.81 -31.04
N ASN A 256 -12.88 16.76 -31.61
CA ASN A 256 -13.07 16.97 -33.04
C ASN A 256 -13.19 18.47 -33.29
N LYS A 257 -12.51 18.95 -34.31
CA LYS A 257 -12.94 20.15 -35.00
C LYS A 257 -13.85 19.79 -36.08
#